data_ced9b6f8d26b57acdc5512666aa4e634
#
_entry.id   ced9b6f8d26b57acdc5512666aa4e634
#
_cell.length_a   1.000
_cell.length_b   1.000
_cell.length_c   1.000
_cell.angle_alpha   90.00
_cell.angle_beta   90.00
_cell.angle_gamma   90.00
#
_symmetry.space_group_name_H-M   'P 1'
#
loop_
_entity.id
_entity.type
_entity.pdbx_description
1 polymer ?
#
loop_
_entity_poly.entity_id
_entity_poly.type
_entity_poly.pdbx_seq_one_letter_code
_entity_poly.pdbx_strand_id
1 'polypeptide(L)'
;VRFVVRLLFLACLAATVLVPAGAAADRMWVGFHDDPMFRWDGTRLDALDRARANNATILRTIVDWTKVAPTRPAQATDPFDPAYQFGDVDEFVRNAQQRGTEVLITLWGTPSWANGGQKPQAMPTSLADFQDFARAVASRYSGRYAGYPYVRFFTIWNESNLATFLVPQFNASGKIVSPANYAKLAKAGIAGIKAGNRSAQIGIGETSSNGRDKKSAGTDTVAPATFMKGVAANMKGVKFDAWAQHPYPFPVNQKPTQLVRYPNVTLMSFPRFEKDLDAAFKRKNVPIWITEYGNETKPGEPKGVTEAQQAAYIPQAIGLARKDPRVQMFVWFVMQDSQGSLWQSGIYRQDASPKRAQPVFAKTAKPLSPVNGKMTVRGGTKNPKITVYLREYCANNPAGATVGYTIRSYLKSKLVAVSQGAAPLGLDCTVKPRVAKLTVAKKKTYRVTVTANTATTAEVLRTITIVGA
;
A
#
# COMPACT_ATOMS: atom_id res chain seq x y z
N VAL A 1 58.81 45.31 14.86
CA VAL A 1 57.73 44.56 15.52
C VAL A 1 56.92 43.84 14.45
N ARG A 2 57.11 42.54 14.34
CA ARG A 2 56.41 41.68 13.32
C ARG A 2 55.21 41.06 13.99
N PHE A 3 53.98 41.29 13.46
CA PHE A 3 52.77 40.58 13.79
C PHE A 3 52.61 39.39 12.85
N VAL A 4 52.53 38.19 13.42
CA VAL A 4 52.20 36.96 12.74
C VAL A 4 50.69 36.67 12.96
N VAL A 5 49.87 36.74 11.89
CA VAL A 5 48.46 36.35 11.90
C VAL A 5 48.40 34.87 11.60
N ARG A 6 47.93 34.04 12.55
CA ARG A 6 47.59 32.62 12.33
C ARG A 6 46.14 32.52 11.88
N LEU A 7 45.94 32.13 10.63
CA LEU A 7 44.64 31.70 10.13
C LEU A 7 44.34 30.25 10.62
N LEU A 8 43.32 30.10 11.42
CA LEU A 8 42.72 28.80 11.76
C LEU A 8 41.69 28.43 10.68
N PHE A 9 41.99 27.41 9.87
CA PHE A 9 41.03 26.76 9.01
C PHE A 9 40.16 25.79 9.83
N LEU A 10 38.88 26.13 10.05
CA LEU A 10 37.86 25.18 10.52
C LEU A 10 37.43 24.32 9.34
N ALA A 11 37.88 23.07 9.30
CA ALA A 11 37.35 22.06 8.40
C ALA A 11 36.03 21.51 8.98
N CYS A 12 34.88 21.96 8.47
CA CYS A 12 33.59 21.32 8.70
C CYS A 12 33.55 19.97 7.99
N LEU A 13 33.82 18.88 8.69
CA LEU A 13 33.50 17.52 8.21
C LEU A 13 31.98 17.36 8.20
N ALA A 14 31.36 17.48 7.02
CA ALA A 14 29.99 17.03 6.79
C ALA A 14 29.96 15.50 6.87
N ALA A 15 29.57 14.97 8.02
CA ALA A 15 29.28 13.55 8.17
C ALA A 15 28.03 13.21 7.35
N THR A 16 28.23 12.71 6.14
CA THR A 16 27.16 12.05 5.36
C THR A 16 26.74 10.80 6.13
N VAL A 17 25.57 10.87 6.74
CA VAL A 17 24.90 9.69 7.31
C VAL A 17 24.50 8.79 6.15
N LEU A 18 25.33 7.81 5.83
CA LEU A 18 24.98 6.69 4.98
C LEU A 18 23.91 5.88 5.71
N VAL A 19 22.64 6.08 5.37
CA VAL A 19 21.56 5.18 5.76
C VAL A 19 21.78 3.88 4.99
N PRO A 20 21.98 2.74 5.68
CA PRO A 20 22.20 1.48 4.97
C PRO A 20 20.95 1.12 4.17
N ALA A 21 21.12 0.94 2.86
CA ALA A 21 20.07 0.64 1.87
C ALA A 21 19.30 -0.69 2.13
N GLY A 22 19.72 -1.49 3.11
CA GLY A 22 19.13 -2.79 3.39
C GLY A 22 17.89 -2.82 4.29
N ALA A 23 17.48 -1.68 4.89
CA ALA A 23 16.44 -1.69 5.93
C ALA A 23 15.00 -1.61 5.39
N ALA A 24 14.79 -1.20 4.15
CA ALA A 24 13.44 -1.03 3.56
C ALA A 24 12.91 -2.33 2.94
N ALA A 25 13.75 -3.15 2.34
CA ALA A 25 13.35 -4.38 1.64
C ALA A 25 12.76 -5.46 2.58
N ASP A 26 13.18 -5.50 3.84
CA ASP A 26 12.68 -6.44 4.85
C ASP A 26 11.23 -6.17 5.29
N ARG A 27 10.64 -5.07 4.83
CA ARG A 27 9.31 -4.58 5.25
C ARG A 27 8.31 -4.50 4.12
N MET A 28 8.63 -5.02 2.94
CA MET A 28 7.71 -4.99 1.82
C MET A 28 6.46 -5.80 2.15
N TRP A 29 5.30 -5.14 2.07
CA TRP A 29 4.01 -5.80 2.16
C TRP A 29 3.80 -6.63 0.89
N VAL A 30 3.39 -7.89 1.03
CA VAL A 30 3.08 -8.77 -0.10
C VAL A 30 1.69 -9.35 0.10
N GLY A 31 0.87 -9.37 -0.93
CA GLY A 31 -0.47 -9.93 -0.83
C GLY A 31 -1.24 -9.90 -2.13
N PHE A 32 -2.56 -9.73 -2.04
CA PHE A 32 -3.46 -9.91 -3.17
C PHE A 32 -4.45 -8.77 -3.33
N HIS A 33 -4.93 -8.59 -4.56
CA HIS A 33 -6.17 -7.90 -4.89
C HIS A 33 -7.11 -8.89 -5.59
N ASP A 34 -8.26 -9.18 -5.00
CA ASP A 34 -9.26 -10.09 -5.56
C ASP A 34 -10.63 -9.80 -4.93
N ASP A 35 -11.24 -8.68 -5.32
CA ASP A 35 -12.53 -8.27 -4.76
C ASP A 35 -13.64 -9.33 -4.94
N PRO A 36 -13.77 -10.01 -6.10
CA PRO A 36 -14.74 -11.08 -6.24
C PRO A 36 -14.62 -12.15 -5.16
N MET A 37 -13.42 -12.66 -4.93
CA MET A 37 -13.20 -13.75 -3.97
C MET A 37 -13.26 -13.30 -2.52
N PHE A 38 -12.79 -12.08 -2.22
CA PHE A 38 -12.69 -11.61 -0.83
C PHE A 38 -13.93 -10.91 -0.30
N ARG A 39 -14.82 -10.44 -1.19
CA ARG A 39 -15.99 -9.64 -0.82
C ARG A 39 -17.32 -10.27 -1.24
N TRP A 40 -17.40 -10.84 -2.44
CA TRP A 40 -18.69 -11.18 -3.04
C TRP A 40 -18.93 -12.69 -3.15
N ASP A 41 -17.89 -13.51 -3.13
CA ASP A 41 -18.02 -14.95 -3.18
C ASP A 41 -18.56 -15.53 -1.85
N GLY A 42 -19.37 -16.59 -1.94
CA GLY A 42 -19.90 -17.28 -0.77
C GLY A 42 -18.84 -17.90 0.13
N THR A 43 -17.66 -18.20 -0.42
CA THR A 43 -16.49 -18.78 0.28
C THR A 43 -15.46 -17.72 0.69
N ARG A 44 -15.83 -16.44 0.74
CA ARG A 44 -14.91 -15.33 0.98
C ARG A 44 -14.09 -15.44 2.28
N LEU A 45 -14.64 -16.05 3.33
CA LEU A 45 -13.89 -16.26 4.58
C LEU A 45 -12.78 -17.29 4.38
N ASP A 46 -13.04 -18.38 3.68
CA ASP A 46 -12.02 -19.37 3.32
C ASP A 46 -10.97 -18.79 2.38
N ALA A 47 -11.39 -17.90 1.46
CA ALA A 47 -10.48 -17.20 0.57
C ALA A 47 -9.51 -16.29 1.38
N LEU A 48 -10.01 -15.57 2.39
CA LEU A 48 -9.18 -14.76 3.28
C LEU A 48 -8.23 -15.64 4.12
N ASP A 49 -8.67 -16.80 4.58
CA ASP A 49 -7.83 -17.76 5.29
C ASP A 49 -6.73 -18.33 4.37
N ARG A 50 -7.06 -18.65 3.12
CA ARG A 50 -6.09 -19.05 2.09
C ARG A 50 -5.07 -17.94 1.79
N ALA A 51 -5.53 -16.67 1.68
CA ALA A 51 -4.61 -15.54 1.50
C ALA A 51 -3.61 -15.46 2.65
N ARG A 52 -4.10 -15.60 3.89
CA ARG A 52 -3.23 -15.62 5.09
C ARG A 52 -2.28 -16.82 5.10
N ALA A 53 -2.75 -18.02 4.75
CA ALA A 53 -1.92 -19.22 4.64
C ALA A 53 -0.82 -19.08 3.56
N ASN A 54 -1.04 -18.27 2.54
CA ASN A 54 -0.05 -17.91 1.53
C ASN A 54 0.88 -16.74 1.97
N ASN A 55 0.93 -16.43 3.26
CA ASN A 55 1.74 -15.36 3.83
C ASN A 55 1.37 -13.94 3.34
N ALA A 56 0.15 -13.73 2.88
CA ALA A 56 -0.32 -12.40 2.57
C ALA A 56 -0.29 -11.52 3.84
N THR A 57 0.28 -10.33 3.70
CA THR A 57 0.38 -9.32 4.76
C THR A 57 -0.42 -8.07 4.44
N ILE A 58 -0.90 -7.95 3.19
CA ILE A 58 -1.77 -6.87 2.72
C ILE A 58 -2.79 -7.42 1.73
N LEU A 59 -4.01 -6.86 1.77
CA LEU A 59 -5.04 -7.10 0.77
C LEU A 59 -5.52 -5.75 0.24
N ARG A 60 -5.62 -5.62 -1.09
CA ARG A 60 -6.16 -4.42 -1.74
C ARG A 60 -7.63 -4.63 -2.09
N THR A 61 -8.42 -3.57 -1.98
CA THR A 61 -9.81 -3.51 -2.44
C THR A 61 -10.10 -2.19 -3.11
N ILE A 62 -10.97 -2.20 -4.12
CA ILE A 62 -11.51 -0.98 -4.71
C ILE A 62 -12.85 -0.66 -4.05
N VAL A 63 -12.91 0.52 -3.42
CA VAL A 63 -14.15 1.11 -2.93
C VAL A 63 -14.74 1.94 -4.05
N ASP A 64 -15.69 1.32 -4.76
CA ASP A 64 -16.40 1.92 -5.88
C ASP A 64 -17.45 2.91 -5.35
N TRP A 65 -17.20 4.21 -5.55
CA TRP A 65 -18.08 5.27 -5.09
C TRP A 65 -19.50 5.15 -5.68
N THR A 66 -19.62 4.62 -6.90
CA THR A 66 -20.94 4.42 -7.52
C THR A 66 -21.81 3.41 -6.80
N LYS A 67 -21.16 2.40 -6.18
CA LYS A 67 -21.83 1.34 -5.42
C LYS A 67 -22.03 1.72 -3.95
N VAL A 68 -21.03 2.39 -3.38
CA VAL A 68 -21.09 2.81 -1.97
C VAL A 68 -22.06 4.00 -1.77
N ALA A 69 -22.18 4.90 -2.74
CA ALA A 69 -23.12 6.04 -2.68
C ALA A 69 -23.94 6.12 -3.97
N PRO A 70 -24.86 5.17 -4.22
CA PRO A 70 -25.69 5.17 -5.43
C PRO A 70 -26.63 6.40 -5.49
N THR A 71 -26.96 6.97 -4.34
CA THR A 71 -27.68 8.24 -4.19
C THR A 71 -26.83 9.25 -3.44
N ARG A 72 -27.14 10.54 -3.60
CA ARG A 72 -26.41 11.62 -2.93
C ARG A 72 -26.66 11.57 -1.41
N PRO A 73 -25.62 11.43 -0.58
CA PRO A 73 -25.74 11.49 0.88
C PRO A 73 -26.22 12.90 1.31
N ALA A 74 -27.10 12.95 2.31
CA ALA A 74 -27.55 14.20 2.90
C ALA A 74 -26.44 14.88 3.73
N GLN A 75 -25.63 14.05 4.41
CA GLN A 75 -24.47 14.47 5.19
C GLN A 75 -23.21 13.77 4.65
N ALA A 76 -22.72 14.23 3.49
CA ALA A 76 -21.69 13.54 2.70
C ALA A 76 -20.37 13.26 3.45
N THR A 77 -20.07 13.97 4.55
CA THR A 77 -18.89 13.73 5.40
C THR A 77 -19.14 12.79 6.57
N ASP A 78 -20.41 12.45 6.84
CA ASP A 78 -20.77 11.48 7.89
C ASP A 78 -20.57 10.07 7.33
N PRO A 79 -19.66 9.25 7.93
CA PRO A 79 -19.43 7.88 7.48
C PRO A 79 -20.62 6.93 7.74
N PHE A 80 -21.66 7.39 8.43
CA PHE A 80 -22.86 6.63 8.79
C PHE A 80 -24.14 7.20 8.15
N ASP A 81 -24.01 8.16 7.22
CA ASP A 81 -25.17 8.60 6.43
C ASP A 81 -25.84 7.39 5.75
N PRO A 82 -27.17 7.24 5.86
CA PRO A 82 -27.88 6.05 5.37
C PRO A 82 -27.80 5.83 3.85
N ALA A 83 -27.39 6.83 3.07
CA ALA A 83 -27.13 6.66 1.64
C ALA A 83 -25.84 5.86 1.35
N TYR A 84 -24.95 5.74 2.34
CA TYR A 84 -23.73 4.95 2.18
C TYR A 84 -23.95 3.45 2.40
N GLN A 85 -23.60 2.64 1.43
CA GLN A 85 -23.71 1.19 1.42
C GLN A 85 -22.32 0.53 1.57
N PHE A 86 -21.82 0.49 2.82
CA PHE A 86 -20.48 -0.05 3.11
C PHE A 86 -20.48 -1.52 3.54
N GLY A 87 -21.62 -2.22 3.55
CA GLY A 87 -21.75 -3.52 4.23
C GLY A 87 -20.69 -4.54 3.88
N ASP A 88 -20.43 -4.77 2.59
CA ASP A 88 -19.43 -5.72 2.11
C ASP A 88 -17.99 -5.24 2.33
N VAL A 89 -17.75 -3.93 2.25
CA VAL A 89 -16.43 -3.32 2.56
C VAL A 89 -16.14 -3.45 4.05
N ASP A 90 -17.12 -3.19 4.92
CA ASP A 90 -16.98 -3.36 6.38
C ASP A 90 -16.63 -4.79 6.76
N GLU A 91 -17.35 -5.75 6.17
CA GLU A 91 -17.11 -7.16 6.40
C GLU A 91 -15.69 -7.55 5.97
N PHE A 92 -15.29 -7.15 4.75
CA PHE A 92 -13.96 -7.43 4.23
C PHE A 92 -12.86 -6.84 5.10
N VAL A 93 -12.94 -5.54 5.44
CA VAL A 93 -11.92 -4.86 6.24
C VAL A 93 -11.77 -5.52 7.61
N ARG A 94 -12.90 -5.84 8.27
CA ARG A 94 -12.90 -6.50 9.57
C ARG A 94 -12.27 -7.89 9.49
N ASN A 95 -12.71 -8.71 8.55
CA ASN A 95 -12.22 -10.09 8.39
C ASN A 95 -10.75 -10.16 7.98
N ALA A 96 -10.28 -9.27 7.11
CA ALA A 96 -8.88 -9.17 6.72
C ALA A 96 -8.01 -8.81 7.94
N GLN A 97 -8.43 -7.84 8.73
CA GLN A 97 -7.65 -7.40 9.88
C GLN A 97 -7.70 -8.36 11.07
N GLN A 98 -8.79 -9.09 11.28
CA GLN A 98 -8.84 -10.19 12.25
C GLN A 98 -7.79 -11.28 11.94
N ARG A 99 -7.44 -11.45 10.66
CA ARG A 99 -6.38 -12.34 10.19
C ARG A 99 -4.98 -11.72 10.20
N GLY A 100 -4.85 -10.50 10.70
CA GLY A 100 -3.57 -9.78 10.80
C GLY A 100 -3.04 -9.28 9.47
N THR A 101 -3.89 -9.13 8.44
CA THR A 101 -3.52 -8.50 7.17
C THR A 101 -3.85 -7.01 7.19
N GLU A 102 -2.97 -6.18 6.59
CA GLU A 102 -3.28 -4.78 6.27
C GLU A 102 -4.30 -4.73 5.14
N VAL A 103 -4.99 -3.60 5.05
CA VAL A 103 -5.88 -3.30 3.93
C VAL A 103 -5.38 -2.04 3.22
N LEU A 104 -5.33 -2.09 1.90
CA LEU A 104 -5.18 -0.96 1.00
C LEU A 104 -6.54 -0.67 0.36
N ILE A 105 -7.10 0.50 0.61
CA ILE A 105 -8.33 0.98 -0.03
C ILE A 105 -7.98 1.88 -1.21
N THR A 106 -8.44 1.52 -2.40
CA THR A 106 -8.42 2.36 -3.60
C THR A 106 -9.80 3.01 -3.77
N LEU A 107 -9.87 4.34 -3.82
CA LEU A 107 -11.11 5.08 -4.09
C LEU A 107 -11.27 5.28 -5.59
N TRP A 108 -12.39 4.84 -6.17
CA TRP A 108 -12.62 4.94 -7.61
C TRP A 108 -14.10 5.14 -7.96
N GLY A 109 -14.33 5.69 -9.17
CA GLY A 109 -15.64 5.77 -9.82
C GLY A 109 -16.47 6.98 -9.36
N THR A 110 -17.12 7.65 -10.30
CA THR A 110 -18.02 8.77 -10.00
C THR A 110 -19.46 8.36 -10.21
N PRO A 111 -20.34 8.44 -9.20
CA PRO A 111 -21.74 8.13 -9.35
C PRO A 111 -22.44 9.14 -10.27
N SER A 112 -23.51 8.70 -10.93
CA SER A 112 -24.24 9.49 -11.92
C SER A 112 -24.75 10.83 -11.38
N TRP A 113 -25.14 10.86 -10.12
CA TRP A 113 -25.59 12.10 -9.46
C TRP A 113 -24.46 13.13 -9.27
N ALA A 114 -23.20 12.70 -9.27
CA ALA A 114 -22.03 13.56 -9.07
C ALA A 114 -21.34 13.98 -10.38
N ASN A 115 -21.64 13.31 -11.52
CA ASN A 115 -21.00 13.60 -12.80
C ASN A 115 -21.99 14.00 -13.93
N GLY A 116 -23.21 14.33 -13.58
CA GLY A 116 -24.23 14.73 -14.57
C GLY A 116 -24.73 13.56 -15.43
N GLY A 117 -24.83 12.37 -14.87
CA GLY A 117 -25.35 11.17 -15.56
C GLY A 117 -24.35 10.47 -16.48
N GLN A 118 -23.06 10.83 -16.41
CA GLN A 118 -22.02 10.20 -17.23
C GLN A 118 -21.57 8.86 -16.63
N LYS A 119 -20.75 8.13 -17.40
CA LYS A 119 -20.13 6.86 -16.93
C LYS A 119 -19.16 7.10 -15.75
N PRO A 120 -18.92 6.08 -14.90
CA PRO A 120 -18.08 6.21 -13.69
C PRO A 120 -16.66 6.74 -13.91
N GLN A 121 -16.11 6.60 -15.12
CA GLN A 121 -14.78 7.11 -15.48
C GLN A 121 -14.74 8.63 -15.62
N ALA A 122 -15.88 9.28 -15.76
CA ALA A 122 -15.95 10.74 -15.88
C ALA A 122 -15.66 11.41 -14.53
N MET A 123 -14.99 12.56 -14.58
CA MET A 123 -14.74 13.38 -13.40
C MET A 123 -16.04 13.81 -12.72
N PRO A 124 -16.07 13.96 -11.40
CA PRO A 124 -17.20 14.65 -10.76
C PRO A 124 -17.27 16.10 -11.21
N THR A 125 -18.47 16.64 -11.32
CA THR A 125 -18.71 18.05 -11.62
C THR A 125 -18.26 18.97 -10.47
N SER A 126 -18.36 18.47 -9.23
CA SER A 126 -17.82 19.09 -8.04
C SER A 126 -16.78 18.19 -7.39
N LEU A 127 -15.56 18.69 -7.25
CA LEU A 127 -14.48 17.98 -6.54
C LEU A 127 -14.73 17.90 -5.02
N ALA A 128 -15.59 18.78 -4.48
CA ALA A 128 -16.00 18.72 -3.08
C ALA A 128 -16.77 17.43 -2.79
N ASP A 129 -17.63 16.97 -3.70
CA ASP A 129 -18.35 15.70 -3.54
C ASP A 129 -17.39 14.51 -3.39
N PHE A 130 -16.31 14.49 -4.18
CA PHE A 130 -15.28 13.45 -4.05
C PHE A 130 -14.45 13.59 -2.78
N GLN A 131 -14.13 14.82 -2.38
CA GLN A 131 -13.43 15.10 -1.12
C GLN A 131 -14.24 14.63 0.09
N ASP A 132 -15.55 14.90 0.11
CA ASP A 132 -16.45 14.50 1.19
C ASP A 132 -16.62 12.98 1.26
N PHE A 133 -16.77 12.31 0.11
CA PHE A 133 -16.75 10.85 0.04
C PHE A 133 -15.43 10.27 0.58
N ALA A 134 -14.30 10.77 0.14
CA ALA A 134 -12.99 10.33 0.61
C ALA A 134 -12.82 10.54 2.13
N ARG A 135 -13.37 11.65 2.66
CA ARG A 135 -13.43 11.91 4.10
C ARG A 135 -14.31 10.90 4.82
N ALA A 136 -15.51 10.60 4.32
CA ALA A 136 -16.42 9.62 4.91
C ALA A 136 -15.78 8.23 5.00
N VAL A 137 -15.19 7.73 3.89
CA VAL A 137 -14.47 6.44 3.87
C VAL A 137 -13.33 6.41 4.89
N ALA A 138 -12.47 7.44 4.87
CA ALA A 138 -11.32 7.49 5.76
C ALA A 138 -11.72 7.68 7.23
N SER A 139 -12.82 8.38 7.52
CA SER A 139 -13.39 8.51 8.87
C SER A 139 -13.90 7.18 9.38
N ARG A 140 -14.65 6.43 8.54
CA ARG A 140 -15.22 5.13 8.90
C ARG A 140 -14.14 4.15 9.37
N TYR A 141 -13.02 4.11 8.65
CA TYR A 141 -11.88 3.23 8.93
C TYR A 141 -10.73 3.93 9.64
N SER A 142 -11.02 4.93 10.47
CA SER A 142 -10.01 5.66 11.25
C SER A 142 -9.65 5.00 12.59
N GLY A 143 -10.31 3.91 12.96
CA GLY A 143 -10.19 3.28 14.28
C GLY A 143 -10.86 4.06 15.41
N ARG A 144 -11.64 5.12 15.10
CA ARG A 144 -12.37 5.92 16.10
C ARG A 144 -13.65 5.27 16.58
N TYR A 145 -14.24 4.44 15.75
CA TYR A 145 -15.55 3.86 15.98
C TYR A 145 -15.42 2.38 16.33
N ALA A 146 -16.10 1.95 17.41
CA ALA A 146 -16.12 0.54 17.80
C ALA A 146 -16.65 -0.35 16.66
N GLY A 147 -15.98 -1.46 16.39
CA GLY A 147 -16.32 -2.38 15.29
C GLY A 147 -15.88 -1.94 13.89
N TYR A 148 -15.25 -0.76 13.76
CA TYR A 148 -14.72 -0.24 12.51
C TYR A 148 -13.20 -0.10 12.62
N PRO A 149 -12.42 -1.07 12.11
CA PRO A 149 -10.98 -1.12 12.33
C PRO A 149 -10.22 -0.04 11.55
N TYR A 150 -8.99 0.23 11.97
CA TYR A 150 -8.14 1.21 11.35
C TYR A 150 -7.55 0.72 10.02
N VAL A 151 -7.80 1.44 8.93
CA VAL A 151 -7.12 1.25 7.65
C VAL A 151 -6.03 2.32 7.50
N ARG A 152 -4.82 1.86 7.20
CA ARG A 152 -3.65 2.71 7.05
C ARG A 152 -3.47 3.23 5.65
N PHE A 153 -3.67 2.38 4.64
CA PHE A 153 -3.25 2.62 3.27
C PHE A 153 -4.43 2.97 2.38
N PHE A 154 -4.28 4.06 1.64
CA PHE A 154 -5.27 4.52 0.67
C PHE A 154 -4.57 4.87 -0.64
N THR A 155 -5.24 4.61 -1.76
CA THR A 155 -4.88 5.17 -3.06
C THR A 155 -6.09 5.87 -3.68
N ILE A 156 -5.80 6.77 -4.62
CA ILE A 156 -6.80 7.62 -5.25
C ILE A 156 -6.86 7.28 -6.72
N TRP A 157 -8.03 6.80 -7.13
CA TRP A 157 -8.36 6.33 -8.47
C TRP A 157 -7.62 5.05 -8.86
N ASN A 158 -7.98 4.49 -10.04
CA ASN A 158 -7.33 3.30 -10.61
C ASN A 158 -6.92 3.61 -12.04
N GLU A 159 -5.73 3.23 -12.48
CA GLU A 159 -5.18 3.35 -13.84
C GLU A 159 -5.60 4.62 -14.60
N SER A 160 -5.44 5.76 -13.95
CA SER A 160 -5.92 7.07 -14.43
C SER A 160 -5.30 7.51 -15.78
N ASN A 161 -4.27 6.83 -16.23
CA ASN A 161 -3.65 7.03 -17.54
C ASN A 161 -4.35 6.27 -18.68
N LEU A 162 -5.45 5.55 -18.39
CA LEU A 162 -6.28 4.82 -19.34
C LEU A 162 -7.70 5.39 -19.37
N ALA A 163 -8.29 5.55 -20.57
CA ALA A 163 -9.68 5.99 -20.73
C ALA A 163 -10.71 5.02 -20.13
N THR A 164 -10.33 3.76 -19.92
CA THR A 164 -11.14 2.78 -19.19
C THR A 164 -11.47 3.23 -17.77
N PHE A 165 -10.59 4.04 -17.15
CA PHE A 165 -10.74 4.44 -15.76
C PHE A 165 -10.85 5.95 -15.56
N LEU A 166 -10.34 6.78 -16.48
CA LEU A 166 -10.47 8.25 -16.39
C LEU A 166 -10.64 8.86 -17.77
N VAL A 167 -11.68 9.68 -17.94
CA VAL A 167 -11.92 10.43 -19.16
C VAL A 167 -12.13 11.93 -18.86
N PRO A 168 -11.75 12.80 -19.83
CA PRO A 168 -11.03 12.52 -21.07
C PRO A 168 -9.51 12.37 -20.84
N GLN A 169 -8.83 11.55 -21.65
CA GLN A 169 -7.38 11.49 -21.70
C GLN A 169 -6.78 12.66 -22.49
N PHE A 170 -7.47 13.03 -23.60
CA PHE A 170 -7.09 14.12 -24.49
C PHE A 170 -8.27 15.07 -24.68
N ASN A 171 -7.97 16.34 -24.93
CA ASN A 171 -8.98 17.32 -25.38
C ASN A 171 -9.31 17.15 -26.88
N ALA A 172 -10.20 18.00 -27.39
CA ALA A 172 -10.61 17.97 -28.80
C ALA A 172 -9.43 18.14 -29.76
N SER A 173 -8.44 18.98 -29.43
CA SER A 173 -7.24 19.22 -30.24
C SER A 173 -6.16 18.15 -30.09
N GLY A 174 -6.40 17.06 -29.35
CA GLY A 174 -5.44 15.98 -29.14
C GLY A 174 -4.37 16.25 -28.08
N LYS A 175 -4.48 17.34 -27.32
CA LYS A 175 -3.58 17.62 -26.18
C LYS A 175 -3.93 16.73 -25.00
N ILE A 176 -2.93 16.15 -24.34
CA ILE A 176 -3.07 15.38 -23.09
C ILE A 176 -3.63 16.26 -21.99
N VAL A 177 -4.73 15.84 -21.33
CA VAL A 177 -5.37 16.55 -20.22
C VAL A 177 -5.57 15.69 -18.97
N SER A 178 -5.55 14.39 -19.10
CA SER A 178 -5.82 13.47 -17.97
C SER A 178 -4.87 13.65 -16.77
N PRO A 179 -3.57 13.96 -16.89
CA PRO A 179 -2.73 14.19 -15.72
C PRO A 179 -3.16 15.40 -14.89
N ALA A 180 -3.60 16.49 -15.55
CA ALA A 180 -4.12 17.68 -14.85
C ALA A 180 -5.48 17.40 -14.18
N ASN A 181 -6.34 16.63 -14.84
CA ASN A 181 -7.62 16.20 -14.27
C ASN A 181 -7.41 15.29 -13.06
N TYR A 182 -6.54 14.27 -13.21
CA TYR A 182 -6.17 13.40 -12.10
C TYR A 182 -5.57 14.17 -10.91
N ALA A 183 -4.71 15.15 -11.18
CA ALA A 183 -4.13 15.97 -10.11
C ALA A 183 -5.19 16.72 -9.27
N LYS A 184 -6.31 17.13 -9.88
CA LYS A 184 -7.45 17.70 -9.16
C LYS A 184 -8.12 16.68 -8.26
N LEU A 185 -8.40 15.46 -8.79
CA LEU A 185 -8.93 14.33 -7.99
C LEU A 185 -8.00 13.98 -6.84
N ALA A 186 -6.70 13.84 -7.13
CA ALA A 186 -5.71 13.49 -6.11
C ALA A 186 -5.65 14.52 -4.97
N LYS A 187 -5.72 15.81 -5.27
CA LYS A 187 -5.77 16.88 -4.25
C LYS A 187 -7.02 16.77 -3.38
N ALA A 188 -8.19 16.60 -3.99
CA ALA A 188 -9.46 16.44 -3.26
C ALA A 188 -9.44 15.17 -2.40
N GLY A 189 -9.02 14.02 -2.96
CA GLY A 189 -8.92 12.78 -2.23
C GLY A 189 -7.95 12.85 -1.06
N ILE A 190 -6.74 13.43 -1.24
CA ILE A 190 -5.75 13.63 -0.15
C ILE A 190 -6.38 14.49 0.96
N ALA A 191 -7.01 15.60 0.62
CA ALA A 191 -7.64 16.48 1.59
C ALA A 191 -8.74 15.76 2.38
N GLY A 192 -9.63 15.03 1.69
CA GLY A 192 -10.69 14.24 2.31
C GLY A 192 -10.14 13.13 3.22
N ILE A 193 -9.22 12.30 2.71
CA ILE A 193 -8.62 11.21 3.50
C ILE A 193 -7.93 11.76 4.76
N LYS A 194 -7.12 12.81 4.64
CA LYS A 194 -6.42 13.40 5.81
C LYS A 194 -7.38 14.07 6.79
N ALA A 195 -8.49 14.61 6.36
CA ALA A 195 -9.54 15.13 7.23
C ALA A 195 -10.25 14.00 8.00
N GLY A 196 -10.48 12.86 7.37
CA GLY A 196 -11.08 11.68 8.00
C GLY A 196 -10.09 10.87 8.87
N ASN A 197 -8.87 10.67 8.38
CA ASN A 197 -7.83 9.87 9.03
C ASN A 197 -6.44 10.53 8.83
N ARG A 198 -6.00 11.34 9.81
CA ARG A 198 -4.71 12.07 9.73
C ARG A 198 -3.49 11.18 9.59
N SER A 199 -3.54 9.96 10.13
CA SER A 199 -2.44 8.99 10.11
C SER A 199 -2.43 8.09 8.88
N ALA A 200 -3.45 8.15 8.01
CA ALA A 200 -3.49 7.41 6.77
C ALA A 200 -2.26 7.72 5.89
N GLN A 201 -1.73 6.69 5.23
CA GLN A 201 -0.71 6.84 4.21
C GLN A 201 -1.39 6.80 2.83
N ILE A 202 -1.01 7.71 1.95
CA ILE A 202 -1.71 7.94 0.69
C ILE A 202 -0.76 7.77 -0.48
N GLY A 203 -1.06 6.78 -1.34
CA GLY A 203 -0.47 6.62 -2.65
C GLY A 203 -1.27 7.38 -3.72
N ILE A 204 -0.55 7.91 -4.70
CA ILE A 204 -1.14 8.53 -5.89
C ILE A 204 -0.55 7.92 -7.14
N GLY A 205 -1.21 8.12 -8.28
CA GLY A 205 -0.77 7.60 -9.58
C GLY A 205 -1.60 6.40 -10.01
N GLU A 206 -1.36 5.24 -9.41
CA GLU A 206 -1.99 3.95 -9.79
C GLU A 206 -2.02 3.78 -11.32
N THR A 207 -0.86 4.01 -11.96
CA THR A 207 -0.79 3.97 -13.43
C THR A 207 -0.55 2.57 -13.95
N SER A 208 -1.18 2.22 -15.08
CA SER A 208 -0.86 1.01 -15.82
C SER A 208 0.58 1.04 -16.34
N SER A 209 1.10 -0.11 -16.80
CA SER A 209 2.46 -0.24 -17.31
C SER A 209 2.70 0.46 -18.64
N ASN A 210 1.65 0.68 -19.43
CA ASN A 210 1.79 1.16 -20.80
C ASN A 210 0.73 2.20 -21.17
N GLY A 211 1.02 2.94 -22.23
CA GLY A 211 0.12 3.91 -22.83
C GLY A 211 0.72 4.48 -24.10
N ARG A 212 -0.12 5.20 -24.83
CA ARG A 212 0.23 5.93 -26.03
C ARG A 212 -0.04 7.40 -25.81
N ASP A 213 0.96 8.24 -25.96
CA ASP A 213 0.84 9.70 -25.79
C ASP A 213 0.17 10.38 -27.01
N LYS A 214 -0.73 9.66 -27.66
CA LYS A 214 -1.42 10.09 -28.88
C LYS A 214 -2.86 9.65 -28.86
N LYS A 215 -3.78 10.57 -29.15
CA LYS A 215 -5.21 10.29 -29.36
C LYS A 215 -5.38 9.24 -30.45
N SER A 216 -6.27 8.28 -30.25
CA SER A 216 -6.49 7.14 -31.14
C SER A 216 -7.99 6.85 -31.27
N ALA A 217 -8.41 6.39 -32.45
CA ALA A 217 -9.73 5.77 -32.59
C ALA A 217 -9.74 4.46 -31.79
N GLY A 218 -10.41 4.43 -30.67
CA GLY A 218 -10.44 3.31 -29.71
C GLY A 218 -10.15 3.79 -28.29
N THR A 219 -9.33 3.06 -27.55
CA THR A 219 -9.03 3.43 -26.17
C THR A 219 -7.88 4.43 -26.10
N ASP A 220 -8.18 5.65 -25.69
CA ASP A 220 -7.17 6.68 -25.42
C ASP A 220 -6.35 6.32 -24.17
N THR A 221 -5.03 6.44 -24.26
CA THR A 221 -4.11 6.12 -23.17
C THR A 221 -2.92 7.08 -23.16
N VAL A 222 -2.40 7.39 -21.97
CA VAL A 222 -1.18 8.17 -21.78
C VAL A 222 -0.11 7.26 -21.18
N ALA A 223 1.11 7.32 -21.69
CA ALA A 223 2.20 6.51 -21.14
C ALA A 223 2.51 6.92 -19.68
N PRO A 224 2.76 5.93 -18.78
CA PRO A 224 2.81 6.20 -17.34
C PRO A 224 3.83 7.24 -16.91
N ALA A 225 5.03 7.28 -17.49
CA ALA A 225 6.01 8.31 -17.12
C ALA A 225 5.64 9.70 -17.66
N THR A 226 4.98 9.80 -18.82
CA THR A 226 4.41 11.05 -19.33
C THR A 226 3.29 11.53 -18.40
N PHE A 227 2.40 10.62 -18.01
CA PHE A 227 1.33 10.91 -17.08
C PHE A 227 1.86 11.41 -15.72
N MET A 228 2.83 10.71 -15.13
CA MET A 228 3.48 11.07 -13.88
C MET A 228 4.07 12.49 -13.91
N LYS A 229 4.80 12.85 -14.98
CA LYS A 229 5.35 14.21 -15.15
C LYS A 229 4.25 15.27 -15.24
N GLY A 230 3.17 14.97 -15.94
CA GLY A 230 2.02 15.86 -16.03
C GLY A 230 1.29 16.05 -14.70
N VAL A 231 1.16 14.97 -13.90
CA VAL A 231 0.62 15.05 -12.53
C VAL A 231 1.51 15.92 -11.65
N ALA A 232 2.83 15.69 -11.66
CA ALA A 232 3.78 16.46 -10.85
C ALA A 232 3.73 17.97 -11.16
N ALA A 233 3.60 18.33 -12.43
CA ALA A 233 3.47 19.74 -12.85
C ALA A 233 2.25 20.43 -12.20
N ASN A 234 1.19 19.68 -11.90
CA ASN A 234 -0.06 20.17 -11.33
C ASN A 234 -0.20 19.93 -9.82
N MET A 235 0.79 19.28 -9.14
CA MET A 235 0.73 18.94 -7.72
C MET A 235 1.84 19.61 -6.88
N LYS A 236 2.31 20.77 -7.29
CA LYS A 236 3.35 21.52 -6.56
C LYS A 236 2.94 21.76 -5.11
N GLY A 237 3.83 21.41 -4.15
CA GLY A 237 3.60 21.59 -2.72
C GLY A 237 2.65 20.58 -2.06
N VAL A 238 1.98 19.72 -2.81
CA VAL A 238 1.07 18.69 -2.26
C VAL A 238 1.87 17.51 -1.75
N LYS A 239 1.61 17.12 -0.49
CA LYS A 239 2.26 15.97 0.16
C LYS A 239 1.45 14.70 -0.09
N PHE A 240 2.14 13.63 -0.43
CA PHE A 240 1.64 12.25 -0.53
C PHE A 240 2.74 11.29 -0.07
N ASP A 241 2.40 10.05 0.23
CA ASP A 241 3.35 9.12 0.85
C ASP A 241 4.09 8.26 -0.19
N ALA A 242 3.42 7.81 -1.26
CA ALA A 242 4.02 6.98 -2.30
C ALA A 242 3.43 7.24 -3.70
N TRP A 243 4.17 6.83 -4.72
CA TRP A 243 3.63 6.65 -6.07
C TRP A 243 3.19 5.20 -6.25
N ALA A 244 1.94 4.98 -6.65
CA ALA A 244 1.41 3.66 -6.95
C ALA A 244 1.55 3.36 -8.45
N GLN A 245 1.94 2.13 -8.76
CA GLN A 245 2.24 1.70 -10.12
C GLN A 245 1.80 0.25 -10.32
N HIS A 246 1.25 -0.07 -11.51
CA HIS A 246 0.97 -1.42 -11.98
C HIS A 246 2.00 -1.81 -13.05
N PRO A 247 3.20 -2.28 -12.67
CA PRO A 247 4.31 -2.47 -13.61
C PRO A 247 4.26 -3.83 -14.32
N TYR A 248 3.07 -4.22 -14.81
CA TYR A 248 2.91 -5.45 -15.59
C TYR A 248 3.94 -5.52 -16.73
N PRO A 249 4.43 -6.72 -17.08
CA PRO A 249 5.21 -6.88 -18.29
C PRO A 249 4.41 -6.41 -19.51
N PHE A 250 5.07 -5.81 -20.48
CA PHE A 250 4.41 -5.39 -21.71
C PHE A 250 5.19 -5.92 -22.93
N PRO A 251 4.53 -6.63 -23.85
CA PRO A 251 3.14 -7.12 -23.77
C PRO A 251 2.86 -7.92 -22.51
N VAL A 252 1.59 -7.94 -22.08
CA VAL A 252 1.18 -8.69 -20.90
C VAL A 252 1.61 -10.16 -21.03
N ASN A 253 1.88 -10.82 -19.91
CA ASN A 253 2.30 -12.23 -19.85
C ASN A 253 3.73 -12.52 -20.32
N GLN A 254 4.59 -11.50 -20.46
CA GLN A 254 6.01 -11.70 -20.63
C GLN A 254 6.73 -11.91 -19.26
N LYS A 255 8.02 -12.31 -19.34
CA LYS A 255 8.84 -12.47 -18.13
C LYS A 255 9.00 -11.15 -17.36
N PRO A 256 9.15 -11.17 -16.02
CA PRO A 256 9.32 -9.96 -15.21
C PRO A 256 10.52 -9.08 -15.61
N THR A 257 11.51 -9.69 -16.25
CA THR A 257 12.72 -9.00 -16.73
C THR A 257 12.56 -8.42 -18.16
N GLN A 258 11.33 -8.37 -18.68
CA GLN A 258 11.07 -7.79 -20.00
C GLN A 258 11.36 -6.29 -19.99
N LEU A 259 12.25 -5.86 -20.88
CA LEU A 259 12.50 -4.45 -21.13
C LEU A 259 11.40 -3.88 -22.04
N VAL A 260 11.00 -2.66 -21.75
CA VAL A 260 10.04 -1.91 -22.57
C VAL A 260 10.61 -0.55 -22.94
N ARG A 261 10.10 -0.01 -24.05
CA ARG A 261 10.47 1.34 -24.46
C ARG A 261 9.85 2.35 -23.49
N TYR A 262 10.70 3.15 -22.83
CA TYR A 262 10.26 4.30 -22.06
C TYR A 262 9.57 5.33 -22.99
N PRO A 263 8.45 5.95 -22.60
CA PRO A 263 7.96 6.20 -21.24
C PRO A 263 6.98 5.15 -20.65
N ASN A 264 6.87 3.95 -21.22
CA ASN A 264 6.20 2.83 -20.57
C ASN A 264 7.04 2.32 -19.37
N VAL A 265 6.36 1.79 -18.33
CA VAL A 265 7.00 1.47 -17.06
C VAL A 265 6.65 0.06 -16.61
N THR A 266 7.62 -0.85 -16.67
CA THR A 266 7.58 -2.18 -16.05
C THR A 266 8.57 -2.22 -14.89
N LEU A 267 8.70 -3.35 -14.19
CA LEU A 267 9.68 -3.50 -13.10
C LEU A 267 11.10 -3.11 -13.54
N MET A 268 11.48 -3.46 -14.77
CA MET A 268 12.83 -3.14 -15.31
C MET A 268 13.03 -1.66 -15.64
N SER A 269 11.97 -0.87 -15.66
CA SER A 269 12.03 0.57 -15.92
C SER A 269 12.23 1.41 -14.67
N PHE A 270 12.10 0.83 -13.48
CA PHE A 270 12.11 1.56 -12.20
C PHE A 270 13.34 2.44 -12.00
N PRO A 271 14.59 2.01 -12.26
CA PRO A 271 15.75 2.87 -12.02
C PRO A 271 15.70 4.20 -12.79
N ARG A 272 15.14 4.20 -14.03
CA ARG A 272 14.92 5.42 -14.80
C ARG A 272 13.67 6.17 -14.31
N PHE A 273 12.59 5.46 -14.09
CA PHE A 273 11.32 6.03 -13.67
C PHE A 273 11.45 6.75 -12.32
N GLU A 274 12.14 6.18 -11.36
CA GLU A 274 12.40 6.75 -10.05
C GLU A 274 13.21 8.04 -10.10
N LYS A 275 14.22 8.09 -10.97
CA LYS A 275 14.98 9.31 -11.21
C LYS A 275 14.08 10.43 -11.73
N ASP A 276 13.22 10.10 -12.69
CA ASP A 276 12.27 11.06 -13.28
C ASP A 276 11.19 11.46 -12.27
N LEU A 277 10.72 10.52 -11.42
CA LEU A 277 9.76 10.76 -10.35
C LEU A 277 10.30 11.74 -9.30
N ASP A 278 11.52 11.50 -8.82
CA ASP A 278 12.19 12.38 -7.86
C ASP A 278 12.39 13.79 -8.43
N ALA A 279 12.85 13.87 -9.67
CA ALA A 279 13.05 15.16 -10.36
C ALA A 279 11.73 15.92 -10.56
N ALA A 280 10.67 15.23 -11.00
CA ALA A 280 9.37 15.84 -11.29
C ALA A 280 8.70 16.40 -10.03
N PHE A 281 8.72 15.65 -8.92
CA PHE A 281 8.16 16.07 -7.65
C PHE A 281 9.12 16.87 -6.76
N LYS A 282 10.38 17.08 -7.20
CA LYS A 282 11.44 17.72 -6.40
C LYS A 282 11.62 17.08 -5.01
N ARG A 283 11.57 15.77 -4.97
CA ARG A 283 11.73 14.93 -3.77
C ARG A 283 12.85 13.94 -3.99
N LYS A 284 13.34 13.33 -2.90
CA LYS A 284 14.32 12.24 -2.97
C LYS A 284 13.70 10.97 -2.42
N ASN A 285 13.97 9.86 -3.10
CA ASN A 285 13.55 8.52 -2.67
C ASN A 285 12.03 8.42 -2.45
N VAL A 286 11.21 8.94 -3.39
CA VAL A 286 9.76 8.77 -3.33
C VAL A 286 9.44 7.28 -3.28
N PRO A 287 8.72 6.79 -2.25
CA PRO A 287 8.36 5.39 -2.16
C PRO A 287 7.47 4.95 -3.33
N ILE A 288 7.57 3.67 -3.68
CA ILE A 288 6.75 3.04 -4.72
C ILE A 288 5.88 1.94 -4.09
N TRP A 289 4.60 1.94 -4.44
CA TRP A 289 3.67 0.87 -4.14
C TRP A 289 3.32 0.14 -5.44
N ILE A 290 3.63 -1.14 -5.53
CA ILE A 290 3.15 -2.00 -6.61
C ILE A 290 1.79 -2.52 -6.18
N THR A 291 0.73 -1.88 -6.67
CA THR A 291 -0.65 -2.12 -6.24
C THR A 291 -1.39 -3.12 -7.11
N GLU A 292 -0.81 -3.47 -8.26
CA GLU A 292 -1.18 -4.64 -9.07
C GLU A 292 0.02 -5.19 -9.83
N TYR A 293 0.11 -6.52 -9.91
CA TYR A 293 1.02 -7.25 -10.76
C TYR A 293 0.53 -8.69 -10.95
N GLY A 294 0.74 -9.29 -12.10
CA GLY A 294 0.39 -10.68 -12.34
C GLY A 294 0.79 -11.17 -13.73
N ASN A 295 0.72 -12.47 -13.92
CA ASN A 295 0.83 -13.13 -15.22
C ASN A 295 -0.35 -14.08 -15.36
N GLU A 296 -1.15 -13.90 -16.40
CA GLU A 296 -2.29 -14.76 -16.69
C GLU A 296 -1.81 -16.11 -17.21
N THR A 297 -2.61 -17.15 -16.97
CA THR A 297 -2.26 -18.52 -17.35
C THR A 297 -3.23 -19.14 -18.33
N LYS A 298 -2.70 -20.01 -19.17
CA LYS A 298 -3.49 -20.95 -19.98
C LYS A 298 -4.15 -22.02 -19.07
N PRO A 299 -5.31 -22.57 -19.44
CA PRO A 299 -6.07 -22.26 -20.66
C PRO A 299 -6.99 -21.04 -20.53
N GLY A 300 -7.17 -20.48 -19.32
CA GLY A 300 -8.11 -19.39 -19.06
C GLY A 300 -7.82 -18.12 -19.88
N GLU A 301 -6.53 -17.78 -20.08
CA GLU A 301 -6.08 -16.77 -21.04
C GLU A 301 -5.27 -17.43 -22.18
N PRO A 302 -5.78 -17.43 -23.43
CA PRO A 302 -5.09 -18.09 -24.54
C PRO A 302 -3.67 -17.55 -24.81
N LYS A 303 -3.43 -16.26 -24.54
CA LYS A 303 -2.12 -15.61 -24.65
C LYS A 303 -1.33 -15.66 -23.33
N GLY A 304 -1.86 -16.35 -22.32
CA GLY A 304 -1.23 -16.51 -21.02
C GLY A 304 0.01 -17.37 -21.07
N VAL A 305 0.76 -17.34 -19.96
CA VAL A 305 1.89 -18.24 -19.74
C VAL A 305 1.41 -19.62 -19.27
N THR A 306 2.28 -20.60 -19.25
CA THR A 306 2.00 -21.88 -18.56
C THR A 306 2.03 -21.67 -17.04
N GLU A 307 1.35 -22.53 -16.27
CA GLU A 307 1.45 -22.52 -14.80
C GLU A 307 2.91 -22.67 -14.31
N ALA A 308 3.74 -23.42 -15.02
CA ALA A 308 5.16 -23.58 -14.71
C ALA A 308 5.94 -22.25 -14.91
N GLN A 309 5.63 -21.51 -15.97
CA GLN A 309 6.21 -20.18 -16.18
C GLN A 309 5.73 -19.18 -15.13
N GLN A 310 4.43 -19.16 -14.79
CA GLN A 310 3.91 -18.32 -13.72
C GLN A 310 4.64 -18.58 -12.40
N ALA A 311 4.81 -19.87 -12.03
CA ALA A 311 5.55 -20.26 -10.85
C ALA A 311 7.01 -19.79 -10.87
N ALA A 312 7.66 -19.81 -12.02
CA ALA A 312 9.03 -19.31 -12.19
C ALA A 312 9.11 -17.77 -12.17
N TYR A 313 8.07 -17.06 -12.59
CA TYR A 313 8.05 -15.59 -12.68
C TYR A 313 7.75 -14.91 -11.33
N ILE A 314 6.97 -15.54 -10.45
CA ILE A 314 6.65 -15.00 -9.11
C ILE A 314 7.91 -14.63 -8.31
N PRO A 315 8.89 -15.52 -8.09
CA PRO A 315 10.09 -15.17 -7.32
C PRO A 315 10.98 -14.14 -8.04
N GLN A 316 10.93 -14.09 -9.38
CA GLN A 316 11.64 -13.06 -10.14
C GLN A 316 11.02 -11.68 -9.90
N ALA A 317 9.69 -11.55 -10.04
CA ALA A 317 8.99 -10.29 -9.87
C ALA A 317 9.11 -9.75 -8.43
N ILE A 318 8.77 -10.58 -7.43
CA ILE A 318 8.87 -10.21 -6.01
C ILE A 318 10.34 -9.96 -5.63
N GLY A 319 11.28 -10.73 -6.18
CA GLY A 319 12.71 -10.54 -5.95
C GLY A 319 13.25 -9.23 -6.51
N LEU A 320 12.79 -8.81 -7.70
CA LEU A 320 13.12 -7.49 -8.28
C LEU A 320 12.56 -6.37 -7.41
N ALA A 321 11.28 -6.47 -7.00
CA ALA A 321 10.65 -5.51 -6.11
C ALA A 321 11.39 -5.39 -4.76
N ARG A 322 11.80 -6.50 -4.15
CA ARG A 322 12.54 -6.50 -2.88
C ARG A 322 13.96 -5.93 -2.96
N LYS A 323 14.59 -6.00 -4.12
CA LYS A 323 15.92 -5.40 -4.32
C LYS A 323 15.88 -3.88 -4.37
N ASP A 324 14.72 -3.31 -4.67
CA ASP A 324 14.51 -1.89 -4.70
C ASP A 324 14.09 -1.38 -3.30
N PRO A 325 14.90 -0.56 -2.63
CA PRO A 325 14.61 -0.08 -1.28
C PRO A 325 13.41 0.88 -1.22
N ARG A 326 12.92 1.38 -2.35
CA ARG A 326 11.75 2.27 -2.44
C ARG A 326 10.45 1.50 -2.49
N VAL A 327 10.46 0.23 -2.94
CA VAL A 327 9.26 -0.58 -3.04
C VAL A 327 8.81 -1.05 -1.66
N GLN A 328 7.64 -0.56 -1.23
CA GLN A 328 7.09 -0.83 0.10
C GLN A 328 5.98 -1.88 0.10
N MET A 329 5.34 -2.13 -1.04
CA MET A 329 4.33 -3.19 -1.19
C MET A 329 4.34 -3.79 -2.59
N PHE A 330 3.85 -5.03 -2.66
CA PHE A 330 3.68 -5.79 -3.89
C PHE A 330 2.37 -6.58 -3.80
N VAL A 331 1.38 -6.18 -4.58
CA VAL A 331 0.06 -6.80 -4.61
C VAL A 331 -0.08 -7.64 -5.89
N TRP A 332 -0.30 -8.92 -5.73
CA TRP A 332 -0.59 -9.84 -6.84
C TRP A 332 -2.08 -9.74 -7.20
N PHE A 333 -2.37 -9.63 -8.46
CA PHE A 333 -3.72 -9.56 -9.03
C PHE A 333 -3.94 -10.78 -9.95
N VAL A 334 -4.79 -11.76 -9.68
CA VAL A 334 -5.71 -12.01 -8.57
C VAL A 334 -5.25 -13.21 -7.73
N MET A 335 -5.96 -13.63 -6.66
CA MET A 335 -5.63 -14.84 -5.90
C MET A 335 -6.14 -16.12 -6.58
N GLN A 336 -7.36 -16.09 -7.09
CA GLN A 336 -8.02 -17.23 -7.71
C GLN A 336 -8.60 -16.85 -9.07
N ASP A 337 -8.45 -17.73 -10.07
CA ASP A 337 -9.16 -17.57 -11.34
C ASP A 337 -10.67 -17.65 -11.11
N SER A 338 -11.44 -16.90 -11.87
CA SER A 338 -12.88 -16.96 -11.81
C SER A 338 -13.51 -16.97 -13.20
N GLN A 339 -14.63 -17.69 -13.34
CA GLN A 339 -15.37 -17.72 -14.59
C GLN A 339 -15.90 -16.32 -14.92
N GLY A 340 -15.73 -15.90 -16.15
CA GLY A 340 -16.14 -14.56 -16.61
C GLY A 340 -15.24 -13.42 -16.14
N SER A 341 -14.18 -13.68 -15.36
CA SER A 341 -13.15 -12.68 -15.08
C SER A 341 -12.36 -12.35 -16.36
N LEU A 342 -12.08 -11.06 -16.54
CA LEU A 342 -11.20 -10.59 -17.60
C LEU A 342 -9.71 -10.88 -17.30
N TRP A 343 -9.39 -11.50 -16.13
CA TRP A 343 -8.03 -11.68 -15.69
C TRP A 343 -7.85 -13.04 -15.00
N GLN A 344 -6.95 -13.87 -15.51
CA GLN A 344 -6.74 -15.26 -15.09
C GLN A 344 -5.33 -15.50 -14.56
N SER A 345 -4.91 -14.65 -13.61
CA SER A 345 -3.57 -14.73 -13.01
C SER A 345 -3.55 -15.38 -11.62
N GLY A 346 -4.64 -16.01 -11.21
CA GLY A 346 -4.75 -16.68 -9.91
C GLY A 346 -3.62 -17.66 -9.63
N ILE A 347 -3.26 -17.81 -8.36
CA ILE A 347 -2.40 -18.91 -7.89
C ILE A 347 -3.25 -20.15 -7.55
N TYR A 348 -4.57 -19.99 -7.56
CA TYR A 348 -5.56 -21.06 -7.53
C TYR A 348 -6.37 -21.04 -8.81
N ARG A 349 -6.85 -22.22 -9.22
CA ARG A 349 -7.79 -22.38 -10.34
C ARG A 349 -9.20 -22.01 -9.90
N GLN A 350 -10.13 -21.99 -10.84
CA GLN A 350 -11.55 -21.68 -10.57
C GLN A 350 -12.19 -22.61 -9.54
N ASP A 351 -11.80 -23.88 -9.51
CA ASP A 351 -12.26 -24.89 -8.55
C ASP A 351 -11.55 -24.81 -7.18
N ALA A 352 -10.81 -23.74 -6.93
CA ALA A 352 -9.98 -23.51 -5.77
C ALA A 352 -8.81 -24.50 -5.60
N SER A 353 -8.55 -25.37 -6.57
CA SER A 353 -7.35 -26.21 -6.55
C SER A 353 -6.07 -25.38 -6.76
N PRO A 354 -4.97 -25.69 -6.06
CA PRO A 354 -3.74 -24.91 -6.17
C PRO A 354 -3.06 -25.12 -7.53
N LYS A 355 -2.61 -24.03 -8.17
CA LYS A 355 -1.69 -24.09 -9.30
C LYS A 355 -0.25 -24.35 -8.80
N ARG A 356 0.67 -24.67 -9.72
CA ARG A 356 2.12 -24.75 -9.41
C ARG A 356 2.67 -23.47 -8.77
N ALA A 357 2.05 -22.35 -9.03
CA ALA A 357 2.38 -21.04 -8.49
C ALA A 357 2.12 -20.90 -6.98
N GLN A 358 1.13 -21.61 -6.42
CA GLN A 358 0.68 -21.41 -5.04
C GLN A 358 1.79 -21.66 -4.00
N PRO A 359 2.46 -22.82 -3.94
CA PRO A 359 3.52 -23.04 -2.95
C PRO A 359 4.72 -22.12 -3.16
N VAL A 360 4.98 -21.72 -4.41
CA VAL A 360 6.06 -20.79 -4.75
C VAL A 360 5.73 -19.38 -4.25
N PHE A 361 4.49 -18.93 -4.44
CA PHE A 361 4.03 -17.64 -3.91
C PHE A 361 4.12 -17.64 -2.37
N ALA A 362 3.57 -18.64 -1.71
CA ALA A 362 3.58 -18.76 -0.25
C ALA A 362 5.01 -18.67 0.32
N LYS A 363 5.95 -19.39 -0.30
CA LYS A 363 7.38 -19.33 0.08
C LYS A 363 7.98 -17.95 -0.17
N THR A 364 7.69 -17.36 -1.33
CA THR A 364 8.29 -16.09 -1.75
C THR A 364 7.69 -14.90 -1.00
N ALA A 365 6.40 -14.91 -0.70
CA ALA A 365 5.70 -13.85 0.03
C ALA A 365 6.10 -13.81 1.51
N LYS A 366 6.64 -14.91 2.06
CA LYS A 366 7.07 -14.95 3.46
C LYS A 366 7.99 -13.77 3.77
N PRO A 367 7.69 -12.99 4.82
CA PRO A 367 8.54 -11.89 5.23
C PRO A 367 9.96 -12.38 5.52
N LEU A 368 10.97 -11.67 5.02
CA LEU A 368 12.38 -12.00 5.28
C LEU A 368 12.77 -11.68 6.73
N SER A 369 12.06 -10.75 7.36
CA SER A 369 12.15 -10.42 8.79
C SER A 369 10.76 -10.34 9.42
N PRO A 370 10.63 -10.50 10.75
CA PRO A 370 9.34 -10.32 11.41
C PRO A 370 8.71 -8.97 11.06
N VAL A 371 7.42 -8.97 10.73
CA VAL A 371 6.63 -7.86 10.16
C VAL A 371 6.65 -6.56 10.98
N ASN A 372 7.18 -6.57 12.19
CA ASN A 372 7.07 -5.49 13.16
C ASN A 372 8.23 -4.52 13.22
N GLY A 373 9.12 -4.66 12.32
CA GLY A 373 10.05 -3.60 12.06
C GLY A 373 11.39 -3.67 12.76
N LYS A 374 12.30 -2.92 12.18
CA LYS A 374 13.63 -2.62 12.69
C LYS A 374 13.64 -1.15 13.07
N MET A 375 14.14 -0.83 14.24
CA MET A 375 14.43 0.53 14.64
C MET A 375 15.90 0.69 14.97
N THR A 376 16.46 1.83 14.64
CA THR A 376 17.83 2.20 15.02
C THR A 376 17.75 3.28 16.08
N VAL A 377 18.49 3.10 17.15
CA VAL A 377 18.61 4.08 18.25
C VAL A 377 20.08 4.32 18.57
N ARG A 378 20.37 5.50 19.12
CA ARG A 378 21.73 5.83 19.57
C ARG A 378 22.21 4.84 20.62
N GLY A 379 23.46 4.38 20.53
CA GLY A 379 24.08 3.58 21.58
C GLY A 379 24.02 4.31 22.94
N GLY A 380 23.72 3.57 23.99
CA GLY A 380 23.46 4.13 25.33
C GLY A 380 21.99 4.47 25.60
N THR A 381 21.09 4.39 24.61
CA THR A 381 19.66 4.64 24.82
C THR A 381 19.10 3.67 25.85
N LYS A 382 18.55 4.21 26.95
CA LYS A 382 17.87 3.46 28.01
C LYS A 382 16.36 3.39 27.72
N ASN A 383 15.74 2.23 27.97
CA ASN A 383 14.30 2.01 27.87
C ASN A 383 13.72 2.54 26.55
N PRO A 384 14.19 2.08 25.38
CA PRO A 384 13.74 2.60 24.09
C PRO A 384 12.23 2.44 23.96
N LYS A 385 11.56 3.45 23.39
CA LYS A 385 10.14 3.40 23.05
C LYS A 385 9.98 2.70 21.71
N ILE A 386 9.11 1.71 21.66
CA ILE A 386 8.78 0.96 20.44
C ILE A 386 7.35 1.22 20.00
N THR A 387 7.04 0.98 18.75
CA THR A 387 5.68 0.99 18.22
C THR A 387 5.29 -0.43 17.82
N VAL A 388 4.19 -0.91 18.37
CA VAL A 388 3.66 -2.26 18.13
C VAL A 388 2.32 -2.15 17.44
N TYR A 389 2.17 -2.74 16.27
CA TYR A 389 0.93 -2.76 15.52
C TYR A 389 0.09 -3.97 15.90
N LEU A 390 -1.13 -3.74 16.33
CA LEU A 390 -2.07 -4.74 16.84
C LEU A 390 -3.41 -4.64 16.10
N ARG A 391 -3.38 -4.82 14.79
CA ARG A 391 -4.55 -4.65 13.91
C ARG A 391 -5.71 -5.53 14.28
N GLU A 392 -5.41 -6.75 14.66
CA GLU A 392 -6.39 -7.73 15.14
C GLU A 392 -7.21 -7.18 16.31
N TYR A 393 -6.65 -6.25 17.08
CA TYR A 393 -7.32 -5.68 18.23
C TYR A 393 -8.31 -4.58 17.83
N CYS A 394 -8.02 -3.81 16.78
CA CYS A 394 -8.91 -2.74 16.34
C CYS A 394 -10.24 -3.26 15.80
N ALA A 395 -10.28 -4.48 15.30
CA ALA A 395 -11.54 -5.09 14.85
C ALA A 395 -12.56 -5.25 16.00
N ASN A 396 -12.08 -5.44 17.24
CA ASN A 396 -12.91 -5.80 18.39
C ASN A 396 -12.77 -4.85 19.58
N ASN A 397 -11.85 -3.88 19.51
CA ASN A 397 -11.59 -2.95 20.63
C ASN A 397 -11.59 -1.50 20.13
N PRO A 398 -12.28 -0.59 20.84
CA PRO A 398 -12.23 0.83 20.52
C PRO A 398 -10.83 1.42 20.80
N ALA A 399 -10.55 2.55 20.20
CA ALA A 399 -9.39 3.35 20.59
C ALA A 399 -9.44 3.70 22.08
N GLY A 400 -8.29 3.62 22.74
CA GLY A 400 -8.20 3.80 24.19
C GLY A 400 -8.36 2.51 25.00
N ALA A 401 -8.78 1.39 24.39
CA ALA A 401 -8.83 0.10 25.07
C ALA A 401 -7.45 -0.26 25.67
N THR A 402 -7.44 -0.76 26.88
CA THR A 402 -6.19 -1.13 27.56
C THR A 402 -5.65 -2.44 27.00
N VAL A 403 -4.40 -2.41 26.53
CA VAL A 403 -3.66 -3.57 26.05
C VAL A 403 -2.59 -3.91 27.08
N GLY A 404 -2.70 -5.09 27.67
CA GLY A 404 -1.62 -5.68 28.47
C GLY A 404 -0.50 -6.19 27.59
N TYR A 405 0.76 -6.11 28.03
CA TYR A 405 1.89 -6.64 27.29
C TYR A 405 2.99 -7.18 28.16
N THR A 406 3.70 -8.18 27.62
CA THR A 406 4.97 -8.68 28.14
C THR A 406 6.03 -8.50 27.04
N ILE A 407 7.13 -7.83 27.36
CA ILE A 407 8.25 -7.60 26.44
C ILE A 407 9.45 -8.39 26.91
N ARG A 408 10.05 -9.18 25.99
CA ARG A 408 11.30 -9.91 26.23
C ARG A 408 12.33 -9.47 25.20
N SER A 409 13.51 -9.07 25.66
CA SER A 409 14.62 -8.60 24.81
C SER A 409 15.77 -9.59 24.84
N TYR A 410 16.28 -9.92 23.67
CA TYR A 410 17.34 -10.90 23.48
C TYR A 410 18.53 -10.27 22.74
N LEU A 411 19.73 -10.48 23.25
CA LEU A 411 20.99 -10.25 22.54
C LEU A 411 21.50 -11.59 22.02
N LYS A 412 21.52 -11.79 20.70
CA LYS A 412 21.62 -13.11 20.09
C LYS A 412 20.49 -14.01 20.64
N SER A 413 20.80 -15.13 21.29
CA SER A 413 19.84 -16.02 21.95
C SER A 413 19.63 -15.74 23.45
N LYS A 414 20.48 -14.93 24.08
CA LYS A 414 20.45 -14.66 25.53
C LYS A 414 19.36 -13.64 25.86
N LEU A 415 18.44 -13.98 26.77
CA LEU A 415 17.48 -13.04 27.34
C LEU A 415 18.21 -12.00 28.20
N VAL A 416 18.04 -10.71 27.88
CA VAL A 416 18.74 -9.61 28.57
C VAL A 416 17.83 -8.64 29.31
N ALA A 417 16.53 -8.63 28.98
CA ALA A 417 15.53 -7.84 29.70
C ALA A 417 14.14 -8.43 29.55
N VAL A 418 13.32 -8.31 30.61
CA VAL A 418 11.90 -8.60 30.60
C VAL A 418 11.18 -7.42 31.25
N SER A 419 10.07 -7.01 30.67
CA SER A 419 9.18 -6.01 31.24
C SER A 419 7.73 -6.34 30.93
N GLN A 420 6.84 -5.92 31.83
CA GLN A 420 5.40 -6.04 31.71
C GLN A 420 4.76 -4.68 31.91
N GLY A 421 3.58 -4.48 31.35
CA GLY A 421 2.83 -3.25 31.52
C GLY A 421 1.53 -3.26 30.73
N ALA A 422 0.88 -2.12 30.71
CA ALA A 422 -0.29 -1.88 29.90
C ALA A 422 -0.19 -0.52 29.22
N ALA A 423 -0.82 -0.38 28.06
CA ALA A 423 -0.88 0.87 27.30
C ALA A 423 -2.21 0.98 26.56
N PRO A 424 -2.71 2.19 26.31
CA PRO A 424 -3.91 2.38 25.51
C PRO A 424 -3.64 2.03 24.03
N LEU A 425 -4.61 1.39 23.40
CA LEU A 425 -4.65 1.19 21.97
C LEU A 425 -4.85 2.54 21.27
N GLY A 426 -3.92 2.90 20.38
CA GLY A 426 -4.04 4.14 19.61
C GLY A 426 -5.10 4.04 18.52
N LEU A 427 -5.53 5.19 18.00
CA LEU A 427 -6.43 5.30 16.85
C LEU A 427 -5.88 4.57 15.60
N ASP A 428 -4.57 4.45 15.51
CA ASP A 428 -3.83 3.78 14.43
C ASP A 428 -3.54 2.29 14.75
N CYS A 429 -4.30 1.69 15.63
CA CYS A 429 -4.11 0.31 16.09
C CYS A 429 -2.70 0.01 16.64
N THR A 430 -2.03 1.01 17.19
CA THR A 430 -0.71 0.83 17.79
C THR A 430 -0.77 0.96 19.31
N VAL A 431 0.14 0.24 19.97
CA VAL A 431 0.58 0.57 21.33
C VAL A 431 2.04 1.03 21.29
N LYS A 432 2.42 1.92 22.19
CA LYS A 432 3.76 2.53 22.20
C LYS A 432 4.49 2.32 23.53
N PRO A 433 4.78 1.04 23.90
CA PRO A 433 5.42 0.74 25.17
C PRO A 433 6.90 1.14 25.19
N ARG A 434 7.46 1.25 26.40
CA ARG A 434 8.91 1.32 26.61
C ARG A 434 9.45 -0.08 26.90
N VAL A 435 10.59 -0.42 26.32
CA VAL A 435 11.31 -1.66 26.62
C VAL A 435 12.13 -1.42 27.91
N ALA A 436 11.45 -1.53 29.04
CA ALA A 436 12.07 -1.27 30.35
C ALA A 436 13.25 -2.22 30.61
N LYS A 437 14.23 -1.76 31.39
CA LYS A 437 15.45 -2.50 31.75
C LYS A 437 16.38 -2.83 30.56
N LEU A 438 16.13 -2.30 29.36
CA LEU A 438 17.03 -2.45 28.21
C LEU A 438 17.86 -1.15 28.04
N THR A 439 19.20 -1.30 28.05
CA THR A 439 20.12 -0.29 27.56
C THR A 439 20.72 -0.78 26.26
N VAL A 440 20.52 -0.05 25.18
CA VAL A 440 20.96 -0.45 23.84
C VAL A 440 22.44 -0.13 23.67
N ALA A 441 23.30 -1.15 23.60
CA ALA A 441 24.72 -0.94 23.37
C ALA A 441 25.02 -0.61 21.90
N LYS A 442 26.04 0.22 21.65
CA LYS A 442 26.51 0.60 20.32
C LYS A 442 26.89 -0.63 19.50
N LYS A 443 26.54 -0.65 18.22
CA LYS A 443 26.79 -1.75 17.28
C LYS A 443 26.21 -3.12 17.69
N LYS A 444 25.25 -3.15 18.62
CA LYS A 444 24.53 -4.38 18.99
C LYS A 444 23.13 -4.40 18.44
N THR A 445 22.66 -5.62 18.13
CA THR A 445 21.31 -5.86 17.61
C THR A 445 20.53 -6.73 18.60
N TYR A 446 19.34 -6.26 18.95
CA TYR A 446 18.46 -6.92 19.91
C TYR A 446 17.20 -7.40 19.20
N ARG A 447 16.80 -8.64 19.43
CA ARG A 447 15.47 -9.15 19.09
C ARG A 447 14.54 -8.89 20.27
N VAL A 448 13.50 -8.13 20.06
CA VAL A 448 12.51 -7.79 21.08
C VAL A 448 11.19 -8.43 20.71
N THR A 449 10.68 -9.34 21.55
CA THR A 449 9.36 -9.94 21.38
C THR A 449 8.38 -9.25 22.30
N VAL A 450 7.20 -8.95 21.78
CA VAL A 450 6.08 -8.36 22.54
C VAL A 450 4.92 -9.31 22.43
N THR A 451 4.51 -9.86 23.56
CA THR A 451 3.27 -10.60 23.71
C THR A 451 2.23 -9.65 24.27
N ALA A 452 1.14 -9.46 23.53
CA ALA A 452 0.08 -8.53 23.90
C ALA A 452 -1.26 -9.26 24.03
N ASN A 453 -2.11 -8.80 24.92
CA ASN A 453 -3.46 -9.33 25.15
C ASN A 453 -4.43 -8.21 25.56
N THR A 454 -5.72 -8.45 25.33
CA THR A 454 -6.83 -7.66 25.88
C THR A 454 -7.82 -8.61 26.55
N ALA A 455 -8.81 -8.05 27.22
CA ALA A 455 -9.88 -8.85 27.85
C ALA A 455 -10.72 -9.63 26.81
N THR A 456 -10.75 -9.19 25.55
CA THR A 456 -11.65 -9.70 24.50
C THR A 456 -10.94 -10.29 23.31
N THR A 457 -9.62 -10.18 23.23
CA THR A 457 -8.85 -10.60 22.04
C THR A 457 -7.72 -11.54 22.45
N ALA A 458 -7.52 -12.60 21.68
CA ALA A 458 -6.48 -13.59 21.90
C ALA A 458 -5.07 -12.96 21.93
N GLU A 459 -4.16 -13.65 22.58
CA GLU A 459 -2.76 -13.25 22.69
C GLU A 459 -2.11 -13.14 21.31
N VAL A 460 -1.41 -12.04 21.08
CA VAL A 460 -0.71 -11.75 19.83
C VAL A 460 0.78 -11.54 20.11
N LEU A 461 1.61 -12.29 19.39
CA LEU A 461 3.07 -12.15 19.44
C LEU A 461 3.58 -11.28 18.31
N ARG A 462 4.41 -10.29 18.66
CA ARG A 462 5.15 -9.44 17.71
C ARG A 462 6.65 -9.47 17.98
N THR A 463 7.44 -9.29 16.93
CA THR A 463 8.90 -9.23 17.05
C THR A 463 9.43 -7.95 16.43
N ILE A 464 10.31 -7.24 17.14
CA ILE A 464 10.94 -6.01 16.70
C ILE A 464 12.46 -6.16 16.81
N THR A 465 13.19 -5.66 15.83
CA THR A 465 14.65 -5.60 15.87
C THR A 465 15.11 -4.20 16.28
N ILE A 466 15.87 -4.07 17.35
CA ILE A 466 16.48 -2.81 17.79
C ILE A 466 17.98 -2.85 17.51
N VAL A 467 18.50 -1.86 16.81
CA VAL A 467 19.92 -1.72 16.48
C VAL A 467 20.48 -0.48 17.13
N GLY A 468 21.58 -0.64 17.88
CA GLY A 468 22.35 0.46 18.44
C GLY A 468 23.28 1.07 17.37
N ALA A 469 23.09 2.34 17.05
CA ALA A 469 23.95 3.11 16.16
C ALA A 469 25.17 3.67 16.90
#